data_66d399cde58d351215518e6b11c97be0
#
_entry.id   66d399cde58d351215518e6b11c97be0
#
_cell.length_a   1.000
_cell.length_b   1.000
_cell.length_c   1.000
_cell.angle_alpha   90.00
_cell.angle_beta   90.00
_cell.angle_gamma   90.00
#
_symmetry.space_group_name_H-M   'P 1'
#
loop_
_entity.id
_entity.type
_entity.pdbx_description
1 polymer ?
#
loop_
_entity_poly.entity_id
_entity_poly.type
_entity_poly.pdbx_seq_one_letter_code
_entity_poly.pdbx_strand_id
1 'polypeptide(L)'
;MLAQGFEAWWPQSRLAVRGYVEVLPRLRELLAMRRALAQRLLAQPPDVFMGVDAPDFNLDLEVALRQRGVPTVHFVSPSFWAWRASKIDKLRRAADQVLCVFPFEPELLQAHGVPATYVGHPLASMIALAPDRAAARQQLGLDSQEIVVALLPGSREAEIAHLAPRFFRAARHMLGQRPALRFAVPTLPALRAQVQAAAQAAGFAPGDSAVQLFEGQSHGVLAACNVALVASGTATLEAALFKRPMVIAYHMPWLSWQIMRRKQLQPWVGLPNILCQEFVVPEFIQERAQPDALAAAVLDWLDRPQQAAAVQQRFEQLHHLLRRDTARLASDAIEKILRRG
;
A
#
# COMPACT_ATOMS: atom_id res chain seq x y z
N MET A 1 16.86 -3.08 8.33
CA MET A 1 16.91 -3.21 9.80
C MET A 1 18.05 -4.13 10.23
N LEU A 2 18.12 -5.40 9.84
CA LEU A 2 19.24 -6.30 10.23
C LEU A 2 20.63 -5.72 9.91
N ALA A 3 20.79 -5.12 8.71
CA ALA A 3 22.03 -4.43 8.31
C ALA A 3 22.42 -3.22 9.19
N GLN A 4 21.53 -2.77 10.08
CA GLN A 4 21.73 -1.68 11.03
C GLN A 4 21.78 -2.17 12.48
N GLY A 5 22.11 -3.45 12.69
CA GLY A 5 22.24 -4.03 14.02
C GLY A 5 20.92 -4.41 14.70
N PHE A 6 19.80 -4.45 13.97
CA PHE A 6 18.50 -4.87 14.52
C PHE A 6 18.52 -6.37 14.83
N GLU A 7 18.20 -6.73 16.06
CA GLU A 7 18.04 -8.13 16.50
C GLU A 7 16.56 -8.56 16.31
N ALA A 8 16.35 -9.57 15.46
CA ALA A 8 15.01 -10.12 15.21
C ALA A 8 14.73 -11.28 16.17
N TRP A 9 13.79 -11.09 17.09
CA TRP A 9 13.39 -12.16 18.04
C TRP A 9 12.47 -13.19 17.39
N TRP A 10 11.73 -12.80 16.34
CA TRP A 10 10.89 -13.70 15.53
C TRP A 10 11.01 -13.37 14.05
N PRO A 11 10.87 -14.36 13.18
CA PRO A 11 10.78 -14.12 11.73
C PRO A 11 9.56 -13.24 11.36
N GLN A 12 9.77 -12.23 10.53
CA GLN A 12 8.71 -11.32 10.07
C GLN A 12 7.54 -12.06 9.40
N SER A 13 7.81 -13.20 8.73
CA SER A 13 6.79 -14.04 8.07
C SER A 13 5.70 -14.53 9.01
N ARG A 14 5.97 -14.62 10.32
CA ARG A 14 4.95 -14.99 11.32
C ARG A 14 3.92 -13.89 11.55
N LEU A 15 4.28 -12.62 11.34
CA LEU A 15 3.39 -11.46 11.51
C LEU A 15 2.74 -10.99 10.20
N ALA A 16 3.20 -11.50 9.06
CA ALA A 16 2.75 -11.09 7.72
C ALA A 16 1.39 -11.69 7.34
N VAL A 17 0.39 -11.58 8.24
CA VAL A 17 -1.00 -11.99 8.00
C VAL A 17 -1.93 -10.78 8.01
N ARG A 18 -2.81 -10.70 7.03
CA ARG A 18 -3.82 -9.63 6.93
C ARG A 18 -5.17 -10.22 6.52
N GLY A 19 -6.24 -9.63 7.05
CA GLY A 19 -7.62 -10.06 6.78
C GLY A 19 -8.17 -11.01 7.85
N TYR A 20 -9.49 -10.96 8.05
CA TYR A 20 -10.14 -11.74 9.12
C TYR A 20 -10.03 -13.25 8.93
N VAL A 21 -10.10 -13.71 7.68
CA VAL A 21 -10.08 -15.15 7.35
C VAL A 21 -8.69 -15.76 7.53
N GLU A 22 -7.64 -15.03 7.15
CA GLU A 22 -6.24 -15.49 7.26
C GLU A 22 -5.71 -15.43 8.69
N VAL A 23 -6.23 -14.50 9.49
CA VAL A 23 -5.82 -14.29 10.89
C VAL A 23 -6.43 -15.33 11.83
N LEU A 24 -7.69 -15.78 11.60
CA LEU A 24 -8.39 -16.68 12.50
C LEU A 24 -7.63 -17.98 12.84
N PRO A 25 -7.06 -18.73 11.88
CA PRO A 25 -6.31 -19.95 12.16
C PRO A 25 -5.04 -19.71 12.98
N ARG A 26 -4.43 -18.53 12.83
CA ARG A 26 -3.16 -18.15 13.49
C ARG A 26 -3.34 -17.26 14.70
N LEU A 27 -4.57 -16.93 15.06
CA LEU A 27 -4.87 -15.98 16.14
C LEU A 27 -4.24 -16.40 17.48
N ARG A 28 -4.29 -17.70 17.81
CA ARG A 28 -3.69 -18.23 19.05
C ARG A 28 -2.18 -18.04 19.06
N GLU A 29 -1.51 -18.29 17.95
CA GLU A 29 -0.06 -18.09 17.78
C GLU A 29 0.30 -16.60 17.93
N LEU A 30 -0.42 -15.70 17.27
CA LEU A 30 -0.20 -14.26 17.33
C LEU A 30 -0.41 -13.70 18.74
N LEU A 31 -1.44 -14.16 19.45
CA LEU A 31 -1.71 -13.78 20.83
C LEU A 31 -0.64 -14.31 21.78
N ALA A 32 -0.15 -15.54 21.59
CA ALA A 32 0.93 -16.11 22.38
C ALA A 32 2.25 -15.32 22.15
N MET A 33 2.56 -15.00 20.90
CA MET A 33 3.73 -14.18 20.54
C MET A 33 3.65 -12.78 21.19
N ARG A 34 2.47 -12.12 21.11
CA ARG A 34 2.27 -10.81 21.75
C ARG A 34 2.44 -10.88 23.28
N ARG A 35 1.95 -11.93 23.92
CA ARG A 35 2.13 -12.15 25.37
C ARG A 35 3.59 -12.35 25.72
N ALA A 36 4.31 -13.21 24.99
CA ALA A 36 5.74 -13.44 25.19
C ALA A 36 6.56 -12.17 25.02
N LEU A 37 6.24 -11.35 24.00
CA LEU A 37 6.86 -10.06 23.76
C LEU A 37 6.59 -9.09 24.93
N ALA A 38 5.34 -9.00 25.39
CA ALA A 38 4.96 -8.17 26.52
C ALA A 38 5.71 -8.59 27.81
N GLN A 39 5.78 -9.88 28.12
CA GLN A 39 6.50 -10.41 29.29
C GLN A 39 7.99 -10.05 29.23
N ARG A 40 8.64 -10.22 28.08
CA ARG A 40 10.06 -9.88 27.91
C ARG A 40 10.31 -8.39 28.09
N LEU A 41 9.51 -7.53 27.46
CA LEU A 41 9.64 -6.08 27.56
C LEU A 41 9.31 -5.52 28.95
N LEU A 42 8.40 -6.19 29.68
CA LEU A 42 8.07 -5.80 31.05
C LEU A 42 9.11 -6.31 32.09
N ALA A 43 9.81 -7.41 31.79
CA ALA A 43 10.90 -7.91 32.61
C ALA A 43 12.18 -7.07 32.44
N GLN A 44 12.41 -6.53 31.25
CA GLN A 44 13.52 -5.63 30.91
C GLN A 44 12.95 -4.44 30.13
N PRO A 45 12.42 -3.43 30.83
CA PRO A 45 11.76 -2.30 30.18
C PRO A 45 12.77 -1.51 29.31
N PRO A 46 12.43 -1.22 28.03
CA PRO A 46 13.24 -0.33 27.21
C PRO A 46 13.00 1.13 27.60
N ASP A 47 13.91 2.01 27.24
CA ASP A 47 13.74 3.46 27.40
C ASP A 47 12.57 4.00 26.58
N VAL A 48 12.28 3.40 25.43
CA VAL A 48 11.12 3.70 24.58
C VAL A 48 10.69 2.45 23.79
N PHE A 49 9.40 2.25 23.63
CA PHE A 49 8.85 1.26 22.73
C PHE A 49 8.22 1.93 21.50
N MET A 50 8.59 1.48 20.31
CA MET A 50 7.96 1.95 19.07
C MET A 50 7.24 0.80 18.36
N GLY A 51 5.90 0.86 18.34
CA GLY A 51 5.07 0.00 17.49
C GLY A 51 5.02 0.52 16.06
N VAL A 52 5.28 -0.35 15.08
CA VAL A 52 5.25 0.02 13.66
C VAL A 52 4.06 -0.63 12.98
N ASP A 53 3.09 0.18 12.50
CA ASP A 53 1.86 -0.32 11.84
C ASP A 53 1.14 -1.39 12.69
N ALA A 54 0.41 -2.32 12.05
CA ALA A 54 -0.27 -3.46 12.69
C ALA A 54 -1.00 -3.11 14.01
N PRO A 55 -1.93 -2.14 14.00
CA PRO A 55 -2.53 -1.59 15.23
C PRO A 55 -3.29 -2.64 16.05
N ASP A 56 -3.82 -3.70 15.42
CA ASP A 56 -4.50 -4.79 16.13
C ASP A 56 -3.53 -5.66 16.96
N PHE A 57 -2.25 -5.63 16.64
CA PHE A 57 -1.19 -6.29 17.40
C PHE A 57 -0.52 -5.31 18.39
N ASN A 58 -0.11 -4.14 17.93
CA ASN A 58 0.73 -3.22 18.69
C ASN A 58 -0.01 -2.43 19.76
N LEU A 59 -1.25 -1.95 19.51
CA LEU A 59 -1.93 -1.06 20.45
C LEU A 59 -2.19 -1.71 21.83
N ASP A 60 -2.46 -3.01 21.92
CA ASP A 60 -2.62 -3.68 23.22
C ASP A 60 -1.28 -3.79 23.97
N LEU A 61 -0.20 -4.00 23.25
CA LEU A 61 1.14 -4.06 23.82
C LEU A 61 1.59 -2.68 24.29
N GLU A 62 1.37 -1.64 23.50
CA GLU A 62 1.66 -0.25 23.85
C GLU A 62 0.89 0.18 25.11
N VAL A 63 -0.41 -0.14 25.20
CA VAL A 63 -1.19 0.13 26.42
C VAL A 63 -0.57 -0.52 27.65
N ALA A 64 -0.17 -1.80 27.54
CA ALA A 64 0.41 -2.53 28.67
C ALA A 64 1.78 -1.95 29.10
N LEU A 65 2.62 -1.55 28.16
CA LEU A 65 3.92 -0.96 28.43
C LEU A 65 3.78 0.46 29.03
N ARG A 66 2.90 1.28 28.45
CA ARG A 66 2.64 2.64 28.94
C ARG A 66 2.10 2.66 30.37
N GLN A 67 1.24 1.71 30.73
CA GLN A 67 0.74 1.54 32.10
C GLN A 67 1.86 1.22 33.12
N ARG A 68 3.01 0.76 32.66
CA ARG A 68 4.22 0.49 33.46
C ARG A 68 5.27 1.57 33.34
N GLY A 69 4.92 2.73 32.77
CA GLY A 69 5.81 3.89 32.65
C GLY A 69 6.80 3.83 31.48
N VAL A 70 6.69 2.85 30.58
CA VAL A 70 7.52 2.82 29.37
C VAL A 70 6.94 3.79 28.34
N PRO A 71 7.68 4.80 27.88
CA PRO A 71 7.25 5.69 26.81
C PRO A 71 6.93 4.93 25.54
N THR A 72 5.80 5.25 24.88
CA THR A 72 5.33 4.52 23.71
C THR A 72 5.11 5.44 22.51
N VAL A 73 5.60 5.01 21.36
CA VAL A 73 5.46 5.69 20.06
C VAL A 73 4.79 4.75 19.08
N HIS A 74 3.75 5.21 18.37
CA HIS A 74 3.15 4.45 17.29
C HIS A 74 3.55 5.06 15.94
N PHE A 75 4.28 4.32 15.12
CA PHE A 75 4.67 4.75 13.77
C PHE A 75 3.70 4.18 12.75
N VAL A 76 3.19 5.01 11.86
CA VAL A 76 2.09 4.81 10.92
C VAL A 76 0.73 4.83 11.61
N SER A 77 0.07 5.98 11.55
CA SER A 77 -1.29 6.14 12.11
C SER A 77 -2.25 5.08 11.55
N PRO A 78 -3.01 4.40 12.41
CA PRO A 78 -4.09 3.54 11.93
C PRO A 78 -5.07 4.34 11.07
N SER A 79 -5.53 3.77 9.96
CA SER A 79 -6.47 4.41 9.02
C SER A 79 -7.90 4.53 9.60
N PHE A 80 -8.03 5.03 10.86
CA PHE A 80 -9.32 5.23 11.53
C PHE A 80 -10.21 6.23 10.77
N TRP A 81 -9.60 7.20 10.13
CA TRP A 81 -10.24 8.20 9.28
C TRP A 81 -10.93 7.61 8.05
N ALA A 82 -10.50 6.42 7.59
CA ALA A 82 -11.13 5.74 6.46
C ALA A 82 -12.25 4.78 6.88
N TRP A 83 -12.09 4.08 8.04
CA TRP A 83 -12.92 2.90 8.34
C TRP A 83 -13.34 2.72 9.80
N ARG A 84 -12.68 3.30 10.80
CA ARG A 84 -12.84 2.89 12.20
C ARG A 84 -12.61 4.02 13.22
N ALA A 85 -13.50 4.98 13.28
CA ALA A 85 -13.43 6.07 14.27
C ALA A 85 -13.30 5.56 15.73
N SER A 86 -13.92 4.41 16.08
CA SER A 86 -13.88 3.84 17.44
C SER A 86 -12.50 3.38 17.93
N LYS A 87 -11.49 3.26 17.05
CA LYS A 87 -10.12 2.88 17.46
C LYS A 87 -9.29 4.03 18.03
N ILE A 88 -9.74 5.26 17.88
CA ILE A 88 -8.99 6.43 18.32
C ILE A 88 -8.80 6.49 19.84
N ASP A 89 -9.80 6.09 20.60
CA ASP A 89 -9.70 6.03 22.08
C ASP A 89 -8.67 5.01 22.54
N LYS A 90 -8.52 3.91 21.81
CA LYS A 90 -7.48 2.92 22.10
C LYS A 90 -6.11 3.48 21.78
N LEU A 91 -5.95 4.16 20.64
CA LEU A 91 -4.70 4.81 20.23
C LEU A 91 -4.29 5.87 21.27
N ARG A 92 -5.22 6.69 21.76
CA ARG A 92 -4.97 7.70 22.81
C ARG A 92 -4.42 7.09 24.09
N ARG A 93 -4.88 5.89 24.47
CA ARG A 93 -4.37 5.17 25.65
C ARG A 93 -3.05 4.44 25.37
N ALA A 94 -2.78 4.10 24.12
CA ALA A 94 -1.64 3.29 23.70
C ALA A 94 -0.37 4.13 23.49
N ALA A 95 -0.47 5.31 22.87
CA ALA A 95 0.70 6.04 22.42
C ALA A 95 0.86 7.41 23.10
N ASP A 96 2.08 7.74 23.54
CA ASP A 96 2.47 9.09 23.96
C ASP A 96 2.69 9.99 22.75
N GLN A 97 3.04 9.39 21.60
CA GLN A 97 3.22 10.07 20.33
C GLN A 97 2.87 9.17 19.17
N VAL A 98 2.17 9.72 18.17
CA VAL A 98 1.94 9.06 16.88
C VAL A 98 2.77 9.74 15.80
N LEU A 99 3.55 8.97 15.06
CA LEU A 99 4.32 9.43 13.91
C LEU A 99 3.49 9.17 12.65
N CYS A 100 2.97 10.24 12.08
CA CYS A 100 2.04 10.20 10.95
C CYS A 100 2.79 10.23 9.62
N VAL A 101 2.36 9.40 8.69
CA VAL A 101 2.93 9.35 7.33
C VAL A 101 2.14 10.16 6.32
N PHE A 102 0.95 10.64 6.68
CA PHE A 102 0.14 11.53 5.85
C PHE A 102 -0.07 12.90 6.52
N PRO A 103 -0.06 14.00 5.75
CA PRO A 103 -0.02 15.36 6.29
C PRO A 103 -1.30 15.78 7.03
N PHE A 104 -2.44 15.18 6.73
CA PHE A 104 -3.73 15.50 7.36
C PHE A 104 -3.96 14.76 8.68
N GLU A 105 -3.22 13.69 8.96
CA GLU A 105 -3.44 12.83 10.13
C GLU A 105 -3.19 13.53 11.47
N PRO A 106 -2.15 14.40 11.65
CA PRO A 106 -1.91 15.05 12.93
C PRO A 106 -3.07 15.90 13.40
N GLU A 107 -3.68 16.68 12.53
CA GLU A 107 -4.83 17.52 12.88
C GLU A 107 -6.01 16.67 13.37
N LEU A 108 -6.33 15.60 12.65
CA LEU A 108 -7.39 14.67 13.04
C LEU A 108 -7.11 13.98 14.39
N LEU A 109 -5.86 13.59 14.64
CA LEU A 109 -5.47 12.95 15.90
C LEU A 109 -5.50 13.92 17.07
N GLN A 110 -4.98 15.13 16.88
CA GLN A 110 -4.94 16.18 17.90
C GLN A 110 -6.35 16.62 18.31
N ALA A 111 -7.30 16.70 17.36
CA ALA A 111 -8.71 16.97 17.65
C ALA A 111 -9.34 15.93 18.61
N HIS A 112 -8.74 14.74 18.74
CA HIS A 112 -9.16 13.68 19.66
C HIS A 112 -8.21 13.50 20.87
N GLY A 113 -7.33 14.47 21.10
CA GLY A 113 -6.38 14.45 22.23
C GLY A 113 -5.25 13.42 22.09
N VAL A 114 -4.89 13.03 20.86
CA VAL A 114 -3.76 12.13 20.57
C VAL A 114 -2.59 12.97 20.06
N PRO A 115 -1.44 13.01 20.77
CA PRO A 115 -0.26 13.74 20.31
C PRO A 115 0.26 13.10 19.01
N ALA A 116 0.48 13.91 17.98
CA ALA A 116 0.87 13.42 16.66
C ALA A 116 1.82 14.38 15.95
N THR A 117 2.74 13.82 15.17
CA THR A 117 3.70 14.56 14.34
C THR A 117 3.74 13.98 12.94
N TYR A 118 3.63 14.82 11.93
CA TYR A 118 3.85 14.43 10.55
C TYR A 118 5.35 14.27 10.27
N VAL A 119 5.76 13.07 9.87
CA VAL A 119 7.17 12.74 9.59
C VAL A 119 7.45 12.46 8.12
N GLY A 120 6.41 12.48 7.26
CA GLY A 120 6.51 12.10 5.85
C GLY A 120 6.38 10.60 5.61
N HIS A 121 6.27 10.24 4.34
CA HIS A 121 6.08 8.84 3.96
C HIS A 121 7.40 8.22 3.48
N PRO A 122 7.89 7.10 4.06
CA PRO A 122 9.17 6.49 3.70
C PRO A 122 9.32 6.20 2.21
N LEU A 123 8.27 5.71 1.53
CA LEU A 123 8.30 5.46 0.08
C LEU A 123 8.61 6.72 -0.73
N ALA A 124 8.18 7.90 -0.29
CA ALA A 124 8.47 9.15 -0.99
C ALA A 124 9.95 9.56 -0.91
N SER A 125 10.68 9.07 0.09
CA SER A 125 12.13 9.25 0.16
C SER A 125 12.89 8.15 -0.59
N MET A 126 12.31 6.95 -0.70
CA MET A 126 12.93 5.80 -1.38
C MET A 126 12.79 5.88 -2.91
N ILE A 127 11.66 6.41 -3.40
CA ILE A 127 11.40 6.57 -4.83
C ILE A 127 11.99 7.91 -5.28
N ALA A 128 12.73 7.91 -6.40
CA ALA A 128 13.30 9.14 -6.96
C ALA A 128 12.19 10.11 -7.41
N LEU A 129 12.41 11.43 -7.23
CA LEU A 129 11.48 12.46 -7.73
C LEU A 129 11.31 12.39 -9.26
N ALA A 130 12.38 12.09 -9.97
CA ALA A 130 12.39 11.83 -11.42
C ALA A 130 12.83 10.39 -11.68
N PRO A 131 11.91 9.41 -11.72
CA PRO A 131 12.25 8.02 -12.00
C PRO A 131 12.79 7.89 -13.44
N ASP A 132 13.92 7.20 -13.60
CA ASP A 132 14.50 6.94 -14.91
C ASP A 132 13.77 5.80 -15.62
N ARG A 133 12.88 6.20 -16.53
CA ARG A 133 12.07 5.26 -17.31
C ARG A 133 12.91 4.47 -18.32
N ALA A 134 13.93 5.10 -18.93
CA ALA A 134 14.75 4.45 -19.93
C ALA A 134 15.61 3.36 -19.29
N ALA A 135 16.27 3.66 -18.17
CA ALA A 135 17.01 2.67 -17.41
C ALA A 135 16.13 1.52 -16.90
N ALA A 136 14.90 1.81 -16.39
CA ALA A 136 13.97 0.79 -15.96
C ALA A 136 13.53 -0.13 -17.11
N ARG A 137 13.28 0.41 -18.31
CA ARG A 137 12.95 -0.39 -19.49
C ARG A 137 14.11 -1.28 -19.92
N GLN A 138 15.31 -0.74 -19.96
CA GLN A 138 16.51 -1.50 -20.27
C GLN A 138 16.72 -2.67 -19.31
N GLN A 139 16.56 -2.44 -18.00
CA GLN A 139 16.68 -3.48 -16.97
C GLN A 139 15.63 -4.59 -17.10
N LEU A 140 14.43 -4.24 -17.54
CA LEU A 140 13.32 -5.19 -17.73
C LEU A 140 13.31 -5.83 -19.14
N GLY A 141 14.21 -5.45 -20.04
CA GLY A 141 14.21 -5.92 -21.43
C GLY A 141 13.00 -5.46 -22.25
N LEU A 142 12.44 -4.28 -21.93
CA LEU A 142 11.33 -3.66 -22.63
C LEU A 142 11.85 -2.64 -23.65
N ASP A 143 11.26 -2.62 -24.84
CA ASP A 143 11.63 -1.66 -25.88
C ASP A 143 11.24 -0.23 -25.46
N SER A 144 12.07 0.73 -25.87
CA SER A 144 11.88 2.15 -25.58
C SER A 144 10.60 2.74 -26.22
N GLN A 145 10.15 2.17 -27.33
CA GLN A 145 9.00 2.64 -28.11
C GLN A 145 7.70 1.93 -27.77
N GLU A 146 7.75 0.81 -27.08
CA GLU A 146 6.55 0.06 -26.67
C GLU A 146 5.64 0.86 -25.75
N ILE A 147 4.33 0.71 -25.91
CA ILE A 147 3.35 1.19 -24.95
C ILE A 147 3.12 0.08 -23.92
N VAL A 148 3.62 0.30 -22.71
CA VAL A 148 3.60 -0.68 -21.63
C VAL A 148 2.51 -0.33 -20.61
N VAL A 149 1.60 -1.26 -20.38
CA VAL A 149 0.58 -1.19 -19.32
C VAL A 149 1.03 -2.09 -18.16
N ALA A 150 1.17 -1.52 -16.98
CA ALA A 150 1.45 -2.29 -15.77
C ALA A 150 0.15 -2.89 -15.22
N LEU A 151 0.13 -4.19 -14.92
CA LEU A 151 -0.99 -4.86 -14.25
C LEU A 151 -0.55 -5.31 -12.86
N LEU A 152 -1.09 -4.66 -11.82
CA LEU A 152 -0.80 -4.97 -10.42
C LEU A 152 -2.05 -5.53 -9.72
N PRO A 153 -2.37 -6.83 -9.89
CA PRO A 153 -3.64 -7.40 -9.41
C PRO A 153 -3.67 -7.63 -7.90
N GLY A 154 -2.60 -7.33 -7.19
CA GLY A 154 -2.48 -7.46 -5.74
C GLY A 154 -1.24 -8.24 -5.30
N SER A 155 -1.07 -8.33 -3.98
CA SER A 155 0.05 -9.00 -3.33
C SER A 155 -0.39 -10.15 -2.42
N ARG A 156 -1.68 -10.51 -2.42
CA ARG A 156 -2.28 -11.59 -1.62
C ARG A 156 -3.05 -12.55 -2.50
N GLU A 157 -3.10 -13.82 -2.10
CA GLU A 157 -3.83 -14.87 -2.81
C GLU A 157 -5.29 -14.47 -3.10
N ALA A 158 -6.00 -13.94 -2.10
CA ALA A 158 -7.38 -13.52 -2.26
C ALA A 158 -7.56 -12.33 -3.22
N GLU A 159 -6.64 -11.36 -3.21
CA GLU A 159 -6.65 -10.23 -4.16
C GLU A 159 -6.45 -10.74 -5.60
N ILE A 160 -5.43 -11.58 -5.81
CA ILE A 160 -5.11 -12.17 -7.11
C ILE A 160 -6.26 -13.04 -7.62
N ALA A 161 -6.86 -13.88 -6.77
CA ALA A 161 -8.01 -14.71 -7.14
C ALA A 161 -9.18 -13.88 -7.70
N HIS A 162 -9.41 -12.69 -7.17
CA HIS A 162 -10.51 -11.82 -7.60
C HIS A 162 -10.14 -10.86 -8.74
N LEU A 163 -8.94 -10.30 -8.72
CA LEU A 163 -8.56 -9.22 -9.64
C LEU A 163 -7.76 -9.68 -10.85
N ALA A 164 -6.87 -10.67 -10.73
CA ALA A 164 -6.06 -11.12 -11.86
C ALA A 164 -6.91 -11.60 -13.06
N PRO A 165 -7.98 -12.41 -12.88
CA PRO A 165 -8.84 -12.79 -14.01
C PRO A 165 -9.51 -11.59 -14.70
N ARG A 166 -9.85 -10.53 -13.94
CA ARG A 166 -10.43 -9.31 -14.49
C ARG A 166 -9.41 -8.49 -15.26
N PHE A 167 -8.20 -8.35 -14.71
CA PHE A 167 -7.12 -7.60 -15.32
C PHE A 167 -6.64 -8.23 -16.62
N PHE A 168 -6.48 -9.56 -16.67
CA PHE A 168 -6.08 -10.24 -17.90
C PHE A 168 -7.18 -10.23 -18.96
N ARG A 169 -8.46 -10.33 -18.59
CA ARG A 169 -9.55 -10.12 -19.56
C ARG A 169 -9.58 -8.68 -20.06
N ALA A 170 -9.36 -7.69 -19.20
CA ALA A 170 -9.22 -6.30 -19.63
C ALA A 170 -8.01 -6.13 -20.58
N ALA A 171 -6.89 -6.80 -20.31
CA ALA A 171 -5.75 -6.82 -21.22
C ALA A 171 -6.10 -7.40 -22.60
N ARG A 172 -6.91 -8.45 -22.65
CA ARG A 172 -7.42 -9.00 -23.93
C ARG A 172 -8.32 -8.01 -24.68
N HIS A 173 -9.22 -7.30 -23.98
CA HIS A 173 -10.04 -6.26 -24.57
C HIS A 173 -9.18 -5.12 -25.14
N MET A 174 -8.11 -4.71 -24.42
CA MET A 174 -7.17 -3.70 -24.88
C MET A 174 -6.41 -4.16 -26.13
N LEU A 175 -5.91 -5.41 -26.16
CA LEU A 175 -5.23 -5.96 -27.35
C LEU A 175 -6.12 -6.07 -28.57
N GLY A 176 -7.41 -6.33 -28.41
CA GLY A 176 -8.38 -6.32 -29.50
C GLY A 176 -8.49 -4.96 -30.18
N GLN A 177 -8.23 -3.87 -29.44
CA GLN A 177 -8.24 -2.49 -29.96
C GLN A 177 -6.85 -1.99 -30.36
N ARG A 178 -5.82 -2.44 -29.65
CA ARG A 178 -4.40 -2.02 -29.84
C ARG A 178 -3.46 -3.22 -29.72
N PRO A 179 -3.23 -3.97 -30.80
CA PRO A 179 -2.41 -5.20 -30.78
C PRO A 179 -0.94 -4.99 -30.37
N ALA A 180 -0.44 -3.76 -30.48
CA ALA A 180 0.95 -3.42 -30.13
C ALA A 180 1.18 -3.19 -28.62
N LEU A 181 0.14 -3.23 -27.76
CA LEU A 181 0.32 -3.06 -26.33
C LEU A 181 1.13 -4.20 -25.69
N ARG A 182 1.88 -3.86 -24.66
CA ARG A 182 2.59 -4.81 -23.80
C ARG A 182 2.12 -4.68 -22.37
N PHE A 183 2.03 -5.81 -21.68
CA PHE A 183 1.60 -5.86 -20.29
C PHE A 183 2.76 -6.37 -19.43
N ALA A 184 3.19 -5.52 -18.49
CA ALA A 184 4.20 -5.86 -17.48
C ALA A 184 3.49 -6.16 -16.15
N VAL A 185 3.67 -7.36 -15.62
CA VAL A 185 2.95 -7.86 -14.44
C VAL A 185 3.94 -8.20 -13.33
N PRO A 186 4.13 -7.34 -12.33
CA PRO A 186 4.96 -7.70 -11.19
C PRO A 186 4.21 -8.71 -10.31
N THR A 187 4.91 -9.75 -9.86
CA THR A 187 4.35 -10.77 -8.99
C THR A 187 5.33 -11.21 -7.92
N LEU A 188 4.82 -11.68 -6.79
CA LEU A 188 5.64 -12.36 -5.79
C LEU A 188 5.92 -13.80 -6.27
N PRO A 189 7.11 -14.36 -5.99
CA PRO A 189 7.44 -15.74 -6.40
C PRO A 189 6.37 -16.75 -5.96
N ALA A 190 5.88 -16.66 -4.73
CA ALA A 190 4.85 -17.54 -4.19
C ALA A 190 3.49 -17.46 -4.91
N LEU A 191 3.20 -16.35 -5.60
CA LEU A 191 1.92 -16.12 -6.29
C LEU A 191 2.02 -16.23 -7.81
N ARG A 192 3.23 -16.48 -8.34
CA ARG A 192 3.50 -16.55 -9.79
C ARG A 192 2.60 -17.53 -10.50
N ALA A 193 2.47 -18.74 -9.95
CA ALA A 193 1.64 -19.81 -10.57
C ALA A 193 0.17 -19.37 -10.67
N GLN A 194 -0.37 -18.73 -9.64
CA GLN A 194 -1.75 -18.24 -9.62
C GLN A 194 -1.98 -17.12 -10.65
N VAL A 195 -1.03 -16.17 -10.76
CA VAL A 195 -1.08 -15.10 -11.75
C VAL A 195 -0.99 -15.66 -13.16
N GLN A 196 -0.08 -16.62 -13.40
CA GLN A 196 0.07 -17.28 -14.69
C GLN A 196 -1.19 -18.07 -15.09
N ALA A 197 -1.80 -18.79 -14.16
CA ALA A 197 -3.06 -19.48 -14.41
C ALA A 197 -4.19 -18.52 -14.81
N ALA A 198 -4.27 -17.34 -14.17
CA ALA A 198 -5.24 -16.31 -14.51
C ALA A 198 -5.00 -15.72 -15.92
N ALA A 199 -3.74 -15.56 -16.33
CA ALA A 199 -3.36 -15.14 -17.68
C ALA A 199 -3.79 -16.17 -18.72
N GLN A 200 -3.49 -17.46 -18.47
CA GLN A 200 -3.87 -18.57 -19.34
C GLN A 200 -5.40 -18.68 -19.49
N ALA A 201 -6.13 -18.56 -18.40
CA ALA A 201 -7.61 -18.57 -18.42
C ALA A 201 -8.21 -17.40 -19.22
N ALA A 202 -7.46 -16.30 -19.38
CA ALA A 202 -7.82 -15.18 -20.25
C ALA A 202 -7.31 -15.35 -21.70
N GLY A 203 -6.69 -16.48 -22.04
CA GLY A 203 -6.24 -16.81 -23.38
C GLY A 203 -4.80 -16.37 -23.71
N PHE A 204 -3.99 -15.97 -22.73
CA PHE A 204 -2.56 -15.74 -22.95
C PHE A 204 -1.77 -17.04 -22.82
N ALA A 205 -1.10 -17.44 -23.87
CA ALA A 205 -0.25 -18.64 -23.83
C ALA A 205 0.98 -18.42 -22.92
N PRO A 206 1.58 -19.49 -22.36
CA PRO A 206 2.88 -19.38 -21.72
C PRO A 206 3.92 -18.80 -22.69
N GLY A 207 4.60 -17.72 -22.28
CA GLY A 207 5.56 -17.04 -23.16
C GLY A 207 4.95 -16.13 -24.22
N ASP A 208 3.63 -15.81 -24.12
CA ASP A 208 3.00 -14.81 -24.98
C ASP A 208 3.77 -13.47 -24.88
N SER A 209 4.20 -12.97 -26.03
CA SER A 209 5.01 -11.75 -26.10
C SER A 209 4.28 -10.49 -25.59
N ALA A 210 2.96 -10.52 -25.56
CA ALA A 210 2.17 -9.39 -25.07
C ALA A 210 2.15 -9.27 -23.54
N VAL A 211 2.45 -10.36 -22.78
CA VAL A 211 2.40 -10.38 -21.31
C VAL A 211 3.70 -10.91 -20.73
N GLN A 212 4.36 -10.10 -19.91
CA GLN A 212 5.60 -10.49 -19.24
C GLN A 212 5.43 -10.38 -17.73
N LEU A 213 5.78 -11.48 -17.02
CA LEU A 213 5.75 -11.57 -15.56
C LEU A 213 7.12 -11.27 -14.97
N PHE A 214 7.17 -10.34 -14.00
CA PHE A 214 8.40 -9.91 -13.32
C PHE A 214 8.34 -10.23 -11.83
N GLU A 215 9.26 -11.04 -11.33
CA GLU A 215 9.29 -11.42 -9.92
C GLU A 215 9.92 -10.32 -9.06
N GLY A 216 9.18 -9.82 -8.08
CA GLY A 216 9.66 -8.85 -7.08
C GLY A 216 10.05 -7.48 -7.62
N GLN A 217 9.70 -7.14 -8.88
CA GLN A 217 10.16 -5.94 -9.58
C GLN A 217 9.05 -4.88 -9.75
N SER A 218 8.16 -4.72 -8.76
CA SER A 218 7.03 -3.77 -8.86
C SER A 218 7.49 -2.33 -9.15
N HIS A 219 8.53 -1.85 -8.49
CA HIS A 219 9.07 -0.52 -8.72
C HIS A 219 9.67 -0.36 -10.13
N GLY A 220 10.40 -1.36 -10.63
CA GLY A 220 10.92 -1.35 -12.00
C GLY A 220 9.79 -1.29 -13.03
N VAL A 221 8.75 -2.11 -12.84
CA VAL A 221 7.55 -2.12 -13.71
C VAL A 221 6.83 -0.78 -13.67
N LEU A 222 6.62 -0.19 -12.50
CA LEU A 222 6.02 1.14 -12.36
C LEU A 222 6.90 2.24 -12.97
N ALA A 223 8.22 2.15 -12.84
CA ALA A 223 9.12 3.09 -13.50
C ALA A 223 9.06 2.98 -15.02
N ALA A 224 8.91 1.77 -15.59
CA ALA A 224 8.94 1.49 -17.03
C ALA A 224 7.62 1.77 -17.74
N CYS A 225 6.46 1.61 -17.10
CA CYS A 225 5.14 1.63 -17.74
C CYS A 225 4.68 3.04 -18.19
N ASN A 226 3.67 3.07 -19.05
CA ASN A 226 2.97 4.29 -19.47
C ASN A 226 1.77 4.58 -18.56
N VAL A 227 1.01 3.54 -18.23
CA VAL A 227 -0.21 3.57 -17.40
C VAL A 227 -0.26 2.30 -16.56
N ALA A 228 -0.93 2.35 -15.41
CA ALA A 228 -1.07 1.20 -14.53
C ALA A 228 -2.54 0.86 -14.26
N LEU A 229 -2.86 -0.43 -14.25
CA LEU A 229 -4.11 -0.98 -13.69
C LEU A 229 -3.75 -1.65 -12.36
N VAL A 230 -4.25 -1.10 -11.25
CA VAL A 230 -3.72 -1.38 -9.92
C VAL A 230 -4.83 -1.80 -8.96
N ALA A 231 -4.61 -2.87 -8.21
CA ALA A 231 -5.43 -3.21 -7.06
C ALA A 231 -5.31 -2.13 -5.97
N SER A 232 -6.43 -1.75 -5.34
CA SER A 232 -6.41 -0.76 -4.26
C SER A 232 -5.54 -1.22 -3.09
N GLY A 233 -4.68 -0.33 -2.61
CA GLY A 233 -3.73 -0.57 -1.52
C GLY A 233 -2.51 0.34 -1.66
N THR A 234 -1.42 0.00 -0.99
CA THR A 234 -0.16 0.77 -1.00
C THR A 234 0.41 0.95 -2.42
N ALA A 235 0.19 -0.05 -3.31
CA ALA A 235 0.63 0.03 -4.71
C ALA A 235 0.06 1.23 -5.47
N THR A 236 -1.10 1.76 -5.08
CA THR A 236 -1.66 2.98 -5.68
C THR A 236 -0.84 4.23 -5.33
N LEU A 237 -0.30 4.28 -4.11
CA LEU A 237 0.62 5.34 -3.71
C LEU A 237 1.97 5.20 -4.43
N GLU A 238 2.49 3.98 -4.55
CA GLU A 238 3.72 3.72 -5.33
C GLU A 238 3.56 4.20 -6.77
N ALA A 239 2.46 3.82 -7.45
CA ALA A 239 2.18 4.26 -8.82
C ALA A 239 2.10 5.80 -8.93
N ALA A 240 1.49 6.48 -7.95
CA ALA A 240 1.48 7.94 -7.89
C ALA A 240 2.88 8.55 -7.69
N LEU A 241 3.70 7.97 -6.80
CA LEU A 241 5.08 8.39 -6.59
C LEU A 241 5.97 8.17 -7.83
N PHE A 242 5.67 7.16 -8.64
CA PHE A 242 6.27 6.97 -9.97
C PHE A 242 5.64 7.86 -11.05
N LYS A 243 4.66 8.73 -10.73
CA LYS A 243 3.93 9.63 -11.64
C LYS A 243 3.25 8.87 -12.77
N ARG A 244 2.64 7.72 -12.45
CA ARG A 244 1.94 6.92 -13.47
C ARG A 244 0.45 7.20 -13.40
N PRO A 245 -0.18 7.66 -14.51
CA PRO A 245 -1.62 7.62 -14.63
C PRO A 245 -2.09 6.19 -14.35
N MET A 246 -3.19 6.04 -13.64
CA MET A 246 -3.64 4.72 -13.24
C MET A 246 -5.15 4.58 -13.22
N VAL A 247 -5.58 3.33 -13.29
CA VAL A 247 -6.94 2.89 -12.98
C VAL A 247 -6.88 2.03 -11.74
N ILE A 248 -7.67 2.38 -10.72
CA ILE A 248 -7.73 1.62 -9.46
C ILE A 248 -8.92 0.68 -9.50
N ALA A 249 -8.68 -0.59 -9.19
CA ALA A 249 -9.74 -1.58 -9.05
C ALA A 249 -9.71 -2.24 -7.68
N TYR A 250 -10.91 -2.57 -7.16
CA TYR A 250 -11.03 -3.32 -5.93
C TYR A 250 -12.22 -4.26 -5.98
N HIS A 251 -11.98 -5.50 -5.59
CA HIS A 251 -13.03 -6.51 -5.50
C HIS A 251 -12.77 -7.44 -4.34
N MET A 252 -13.80 -7.66 -3.53
CA MET A 252 -13.76 -8.56 -2.36
C MET A 252 -15.04 -9.36 -2.27
N PRO A 253 -15.10 -10.44 -1.46
CA PRO A 253 -16.33 -11.19 -1.22
C PRO A 253 -17.47 -10.27 -0.77
N TRP A 254 -18.68 -10.53 -1.29
CA TRP A 254 -19.85 -9.69 -1.08
C TRP A 254 -20.15 -9.35 0.39
N LEU A 255 -20.05 -10.33 1.29
CA LEU A 255 -20.31 -10.10 2.71
C LEU A 255 -19.30 -9.12 3.33
N SER A 256 -18.01 -9.26 3.00
CA SER A 256 -16.96 -8.34 3.44
C SER A 256 -17.20 -6.93 2.93
N TRP A 257 -17.66 -6.81 1.68
CA TRP A 257 -18.03 -5.54 1.07
C TRP A 257 -19.20 -4.86 1.79
N GLN A 258 -20.27 -5.59 2.12
CA GLN A 258 -21.41 -5.02 2.85
C GLN A 258 -21.01 -4.44 4.22
N ILE A 259 -20.09 -5.12 4.91
CA ILE A 259 -19.54 -4.64 6.19
C ILE A 259 -18.67 -3.39 5.96
N MET A 260 -17.82 -3.41 4.94
CA MET A 260 -16.88 -2.33 4.68
C MET A 260 -17.59 -1.07 4.18
N ARG A 261 -18.55 -1.20 3.27
CA ARG A 261 -19.36 -0.10 2.74
C ARG A 261 -20.09 0.70 3.83
N ARG A 262 -20.58 0.01 4.87
CA ARG A 262 -21.26 0.65 6.02
C ARG A 262 -20.30 1.40 6.95
N LYS A 263 -19.00 1.07 6.90
CA LYS A 263 -17.96 1.68 7.74
C LYS A 263 -17.11 2.70 7.00
N GLN A 264 -17.33 2.84 5.71
CA GLN A 264 -16.60 3.81 4.88
C GLN A 264 -17.00 5.23 5.26
N LEU A 265 -16.01 6.07 5.59
CA LEU A 265 -16.20 7.45 6.05
C LEU A 265 -15.93 8.47 4.94
N GLN A 266 -15.43 8.04 3.77
CA GLN A 266 -15.08 8.90 2.66
C GLN A 266 -15.34 8.22 1.32
N PRO A 267 -15.55 8.95 0.22
CA PRO A 267 -15.94 8.36 -1.07
C PRO A 267 -14.81 7.62 -1.78
N TRP A 268 -13.55 7.87 -1.42
CA TRP A 268 -12.36 7.34 -2.08
C TRP A 268 -11.83 6.07 -1.40
N VAL A 269 -11.20 5.21 -2.18
CA VAL A 269 -10.55 3.97 -1.71
C VAL A 269 -9.05 3.97 -2.02
N GLY A 270 -8.64 4.59 -3.11
CA GLY A 270 -7.24 4.72 -3.51
C GLY A 270 -6.53 5.86 -2.79
N LEU A 271 -5.31 5.60 -2.32
CA LEU A 271 -4.51 6.60 -1.60
C LEU A 271 -4.30 7.91 -2.38
N PRO A 272 -4.07 7.93 -3.72
CA PRO A 272 -3.95 9.19 -4.44
C PRO A 272 -5.20 10.07 -4.36
N ASN A 273 -6.39 9.50 -4.51
CA ASN A 273 -7.64 10.23 -4.42
C ASN A 273 -7.91 10.72 -2.99
N ILE A 274 -7.60 9.90 -2.00
CA ILE A 274 -7.69 10.27 -0.57
C ILE A 274 -6.77 11.45 -0.25
N LEU A 275 -5.52 11.40 -0.69
CA LEU A 275 -4.52 12.43 -0.41
C LEU A 275 -4.78 13.74 -1.16
N CYS A 276 -5.37 13.65 -2.34
CA CYS A 276 -5.79 14.80 -3.13
C CYS A 276 -7.18 15.33 -2.74
N GLN A 277 -7.96 14.55 -1.96
CA GLN A 277 -9.37 14.83 -1.62
C GLN A 277 -10.28 15.02 -2.84
N GLU A 278 -9.94 14.36 -3.94
CA GLU A 278 -10.68 14.39 -5.22
C GLU A 278 -10.43 13.12 -6.02
N PHE A 279 -11.28 12.82 -7.01
CA PHE A 279 -11.04 11.73 -7.94
C PHE A 279 -10.03 12.14 -9.03
N VAL A 280 -8.74 12.14 -8.70
CA VAL A 280 -7.65 12.41 -9.66
C VAL A 280 -7.44 11.23 -10.62
N VAL A 281 -7.84 10.03 -10.21
CA VAL A 281 -7.82 8.82 -11.03
C VAL A 281 -9.12 8.03 -10.84
N PRO A 282 -9.60 7.29 -11.86
CA PRO A 282 -10.83 6.52 -11.76
C PRO A 282 -10.67 5.31 -10.82
N GLU A 283 -11.74 5.02 -10.05
CA GLU A 283 -11.87 3.88 -9.17
C GLU A 283 -13.05 2.99 -9.60
N PHE A 284 -12.78 1.72 -9.81
CA PHE A 284 -13.77 0.70 -10.14
C PHE A 284 -13.85 -0.31 -8.99
N ILE A 285 -14.99 -0.29 -8.29
CA ILE A 285 -15.17 -1.08 -7.06
C ILE A 285 -16.28 -2.09 -7.28
N GLN A 286 -16.05 -3.34 -6.87
CA GLN A 286 -16.99 -4.46 -6.93
C GLN A 286 -17.56 -4.68 -8.34
N GLU A 287 -18.86 -4.54 -8.51
CA GLU A 287 -19.57 -4.78 -9.78
C GLU A 287 -19.13 -3.83 -10.90
N ARG A 288 -18.56 -2.68 -10.55
CA ARG A 288 -18.01 -1.74 -11.54
C ARG A 288 -16.65 -2.16 -12.08
N ALA A 289 -15.92 -3.07 -11.39
CA ALA A 289 -14.62 -3.58 -11.82
C ALA A 289 -14.77 -4.65 -12.92
N GLN A 290 -15.49 -4.32 -14.00
CA GLN A 290 -15.67 -5.21 -15.16
C GLN A 290 -14.52 -5.05 -16.15
N PRO A 291 -14.11 -6.12 -16.83
CA PRO A 291 -12.96 -6.11 -17.75
C PRO A 291 -13.03 -5.05 -18.86
N ASP A 292 -14.18 -4.87 -19.46
CA ASP A 292 -14.42 -3.88 -20.51
C ASP A 292 -14.31 -2.44 -19.99
N ALA A 293 -14.89 -2.16 -18.82
CA ALA A 293 -14.83 -0.84 -18.18
C ALA A 293 -13.37 -0.51 -17.75
N LEU A 294 -12.65 -1.50 -17.20
CA LEU A 294 -11.23 -1.34 -16.86
C LEU A 294 -10.38 -1.08 -18.10
N ALA A 295 -10.61 -1.84 -19.17
CA ALA A 295 -9.91 -1.67 -20.44
C ALA A 295 -10.15 -0.28 -21.04
N ALA A 296 -11.41 0.16 -21.11
CA ALA A 296 -11.77 1.48 -21.60
C ALA A 296 -11.09 2.61 -20.81
N ALA A 297 -11.06 2.52 -19.47
CA ALA A 297 -10.45 3.53 -18.62
C ALA A 297 -8.91 3.56 -18.75
N VAL A 298 -8.25 2.42 -18.97
CA VAL A 298 -6.80 2.39 -19.25
C VAL A 298 -6.49 2.99 -20.62
N LEU A 299 -7.28 2.65 -21.65
CA LEU A 299 -7.11 3.21 -22.99
C LEU A 299 -7.38 4.71 -23.02
N ASP A 300 -8.34 5.21 -22.25
CA ASP A 300 -8.63 6.64 -22.13
C ASP A 300 -7.41 7.44 -21.66
N TRP A 301 -6.61 6.92 -20.70
CA TRP A 301 -5.33 7.53 -20.31
C TRP A 301 -4.32 7.60 -21.44
N LEU A 302 -4.27 6.59 -22.30
CA LEU A 302 -3.37 6.56 -23.47
C LEU A 302 -3.82 7.50 -24.59
N ASP A 303 -5.13 7.73 -24.69
CA ASP A 303 -5.75 8.60 -25.71
C ASP A 303 -5.74 10.09 -25.32
N ARG A 304 -5.58 10.38 -24.01
CA ARG A 304 -5.63 11.75 -23.48
C ARG A 304 -4.32 12.18 -22.80
N PRO A 305 -3.25 12.38 -23.59
CA PRO A 305 -1.92 12.71 -23.05
C PRO A 305 -1.91 13.99 -22.21
N GLN A 306 -2.78 14.95 -22.50
CA GLN A 306 -2.91 16.18 -21.71
C GLN A 306 -3.45 15.90 -20.30
N GLN A 307 -4.44 15.04 -20.16
CA GLN A 307 -4.96 14.63 -18.84
C GLN A 307 -3.94 13.80 -18.09
N ALA A 308 -3.24 12.91 -18.77
CA ALA A 308 -2.15 12.14 -18.20
C ALA A 308 -1.05 13.06 -17.63
N ALA A 309 -0.66 14.10 -18.38
CA ALA A 309 0.33 15.08 -17.94
C ALA A 309 -0.16 15.88 -16.72
N ALA A 310 -1.43 16.29 -16.68
CA ALA A 310 -2.02 16.99 -15.52
C ALA A 310 -1.99 16.11 -14.26
N VAL A 311 -2.33 14.84 -14.36
CA VAL A 311 -2.24 13.89 -13.22
C VAL A 311 -0.79 13.67 -12.79
N GLN A 312 0.16 13.60 -13.72
CA GLN A 312 1.59 13.48 -13.40
C GLN A 312 2.07 14.69 -12.59
N GLN A 313 1.69 15.91 -12.97
CA GLN A 313 2.01 17.12 -12.19
C GLN A 313 1.39 17.07 -10.79
N ARG A 314 0.14 16.60 -10.67
CA ARG A 314 -0.50 16.42 -9.36
C ARG A 314 0.24 15.43 -8.48
N PHE A 315 0.71 14.33 -9.07
CA PHE A 315 1.51 13.33 -8.37
C PHE A 315 2.92 13.82 -8.01
N GLU A 316 3.50 14.71 -8.79
CA GLU A 316 4.75 15.36 -8.43
C GLU A 316 4.59 16.24 -7.20
N GLN A 317 3.54 17.08 -7.16
CA GLN A 317 3.19 17.87 -5.98
C GLN A 317 2.96 17.00 -4.75
N LEU A 318 2.23 15.88 -4.91
CA LEU A 318 2.01 14.91 -3.84
C LEU A 318 3.33 14.29 -3.37
N HIS A 319 4.23 13.96 -4.28
CA HIS A 319 5.53 13.40 -3.93
C HIS A 319 6.37 14.40 -3.10
N HIS A 320 6.42 15.66 -3.49
CA HIS A 320 7.08 16.71 -2.70
C HIS A 320 6.45 16.88 -1.32
N LEU A 321 5.13 16.83 -1.22
CA LEU A 321 4.41 16.92 0.06
C LEU A 321 4.77 15.77 1.00
N LEU A 322 4.84 14.54 0.48
CA LEU A 322 5.11 13.33 1.25
C LEU A 322 6.59 13.10 1.54
N ARG A 323 7.50 13.69 0.76
CA ARG A 323 8.95 13.53 0.93
C ARG A 323 9.46 14.44 2.03
N ARG A 324 9.78 13.85 3.18
CA ARG A 324 10.38 14.50 4.33
C ARG A 324 11.60 13.71 4.80
N ASP A 325 12.42 14.31 5.62
CA ASP A 325 13.45 13.59 6.37
C ASP A 325 12.79 12.82 7.51
N THR A 326 12.16 11.70 7.16
CA THR A 326 11.39 10.87 8.09
C THR A 326 12.23 10.40 9.26
N ALA A 327 13.50 10.02 9.01
CA ALA A 327 14.39 9.52 10.05
C ALA A 327 14.67 10.60 11.10
N ARG A 328 15.06 11.80 10.66
CA ARG A 328 15.34 12.92 11.56
C ARG A 328 14.09 13.36 12.32
N LEU A 329 12.96 13.56 11.62
CA LEU A 329 11.72 14.00 12.25
C LEU A 329 11.18 12.98 13.27
N ALA A 330 11.35 11.68 12.99
CA ALA A 330 10.98 10.63 13.92
C ALA A 330 11.91 10.62 15.15
N SER A 331 13.23 10.73 14.94
CA SER A 331 14.21 10.81 16.05
C SER A 331 13.96 12.02 16.93
N ASP A 332 13.76 13.21 16.34
CA ASP A 332 13.45 14.44 17.08
C ASP A 332 12.18 14.30 17.94
N ALA A 333 11.16 13.61 17.41
CA ALA A 333 9.92 13.38 18.14
C ALA A 333 10.10 12.38 19.30
N ILE A 334 10.91 11.34 19.12
CA ILE A 334 11.25 10.37 20.17
C ILE A 334 12.08 11.02 21.28
N GLU A 335 13.11 11.79 20.92
CA GLU A 335 13.92 12.52 21.92
C GLU A 335 13.09 13.42 22.82
N LYS A 336 12.10 14.14 22.24
CA LYS A 336 11.21 15.00 23.02
C LYS A 336 10.42 14.24 24.08
N ILE A 337 10.09 12.96 23.81
CA ILE A 337 9.37 12.12 24.79
C ILE A 337 10.33 11.68 25.88
N LEU A 338 11.52 11.20 25.52
CA LEU A 338 12.54 10.74 26.45
C LEU A 338 13.00 11.85 27.41
N ARG A 339 13.02 13.11 26.97
CA ARG A 339 13.38 14.25 27.84
C ARG A 339 12.26 14.69 28.79
N ARG A 340 11.03 14.20 28.61
CA ARG A 340 9.87 14.55 29.48
C ARG A 340 9.64 13.53 30.62
N GLY A 341 10.20 12.35 30.51
CA GLY A 341 10.21 11.31 31.55
C GLY A 341 11.48 11.37 32.38
#